data_5eab439ea929f68013ecc4017b785f3a
#
_entry.id   5eab439ea929f68013ecc4017b785f3a
#
_cell.length_a   1.000
_cell.length_b   1.000
_cell.length_c   1.000
_cell.angle_alpha   90.00
_cell.angle_beta   90.00
_cell.angle_gamma   90.00
#
_symmetry.space_group_name_H-M   'P 1'
#
loop_
_entity.id
_entity.type
_entity.pdbx_description
1 polymer ?
#
loop_
_entity_poly.entity_id
_entity_poly.type
_entity_poly.pdbx_seq_one_letter_code
_entity_poly.pdbx_strand_id
1 'polypeptide(L)'
;AVMAALLCAPKALGTTIGEFSIEQIYVNVPELDVFVQATDAQGQPISPDLVRAAGVELYLGDEKIPTGNIGMANEPICYVLAVDNSVDETTLKEYRIALRRLISAKGAKDQIMLYTLAGDAACVLPATIDTRAAVNAVNALESQEENEPNLVQAATIIYNDINENYQSIAPRKVIFALSEAGNTATSTALLGAVAKDAASRLNMPLDIFVTVDD
;
A
#
# COMPACT_ATOMS: atom_id res chain seq x y z
N ALA A 1 6.78 -17.32 -7.11
CA ALA A 1 6.89 -16.55 -5.85
C ALA A 1 8.35 -16.37 -5.52
N VAL A 2 8.83 -15.13 -5.54
CA VAL A 2 10.19 -14.78 -5.14
C VAL A 2 10.15 -14.58 -3.62
N MET A 3 10.72 -15.52 -2.86
CA MET A 3 10.94 -15.31 -1.43
C MET A 3 12.31 -14.63 -1.27
N ALA A 4 12.32 -13.35 -0.96
CA ALA A 4 13.52 -12.68 -0.47
C ALA A 4 13.57 -12.84 1.05
N ALA A 5 14.62 -13.46 1.58
CA ALA A 5 14.89 -13.52 3.01
C ALA A 5 16.03 -12.54 3.31
N LEU A 6 15.79 -11.69 4.30
CA LEU A 6 16.81 -10.74 4.78
C LEU A 6 17.39 -11.29 6.10
N LEU A 7 18.70 -11.52 6.11
CA LEU A 7 19.43 -11.87 7.33
C LEU A 7 20.26 -10.67 7.78
N CYS A 8 19.90 -10.12 8.93
CA CYS A 8 20.68 -9.07 9.58
C CYS A 8 21.65 -9.72 10.57
N ALA A 9 22.95 -9.65 10.28
CA ALA A 9 23.97 -10.04 11.28
C ALA A 9 24.32 -8.79 12.10
N PRO A 10 24.01 -8.74 13.40
CA PRO A 10 24.32 -7.57 14.23
C PRO A 10 25.83 -7.48 14.43
N LYS A 11 26.51 -6.55 13.74
CA LYS A 11 27.81 -6.07 14.21
C LYS A 11 27.58 -4.90 15.16
N ALA A 12 28.00 -5.10 16.40
CA ALA A 12 27.89 -4.15 17.48
C ALA A 12 28.54 -2.78 17.16
N LEU A 13 27.74 -1.83 16.81
CA LEU A 13 28.05 -0.40 16.86
C LEU A 13 26.77 0.31 17.33
N GLY A 14 26.72 0.67 18.58
CA GLY A 14 25.93 1.70 19.27
C GLY A 14 24.45 1.90 18.97
N THR A 15 23.90 1.49 17.85
CA THR A 15 22.47 1.58 17.54
C THR A 15 22.01 0.21 17.07
N THR A 16 21.16 -0.40 17.87
CA THR A 16 20.58 -1.73 17.55
C THR A 16 19.39 -1.48 16.63
N ILE A 17 19.36 -2.15 15.48
CA ILE A 17 18.13 -2.24 14.67
C ILE A 17 17.12 -2.99 15.51
N GLY A 18 16.00 -2.34 15.82
CA GLY A 18 14.90 -2.91 16.60
C GLY A 18 13.98 -3.75 15.73
N GLU A 19 13.59 -3.19 14.57
CA GLU A 19 12.77 -3.87 13.57
C GLU A 19 13.30 -3.57 12.18
N PHE A 20 13.22 -4.60 11.32
CA PHE A 20 13.57 -4.48 9.92
C PHE A 20 12.61 -5.33 9.09
N SER A 21 11.85 -4.68 8.21
CA SER A 21 10.87 -5.35 7.36
C SER A 21 11.02 -4.95 5.90
N ILE A 22 10.71 -5.88 4.99
CA ILE A 22 10.55 -5.57 3.57
C ILE A 22 9.09 -5.15 3.38
N GLU A 23 8.90 -3.90 2.95
CA GLU A 23 7.56 -3.36 2.69
C GLU A 23 7.11 -3.64 1.27
N GLN A 24 8.03 -3.49 0.31
CA GLN A 24 7.71 -3.69 -1.10
C GLN A 24 8.95 -4.04 -1.90
N ILE A 25 8.76 -4.84 -2.96
CA ILE A 25 9.78 -5.11 -3.98
C ILE A 25 9.23 -4.64 -5.33
N TYR A 26 9.97 -3.79 -6.01
CA TYR A 26 9.67 -3.34 -7.37
C TYR A 26 10.70 -3.90 -8.34
N VAL A 27 10.22 -4.63 -9.34
CA VAL A 27 11.07 -5.29 -10.34
C VAL A 27 11.13 -4.41 -11.59
N ASN A 28 12.28 -3.82 -11.83
CA ASN A 28 12.57 -3.03 -13.02
C ASN A 28 13.84 -3.60 -13.70
N VAL A 29 13.68 -4.69 -14.44
CA VAL A 29 14.80 -5.45 -15.03
C VAL A 29 15.74 -4.53 -15.82
N PRO A 30 17.07 -4.54 -15.54
CA PRO A 30 17.80 -5.51 -14.70
C PRO A 30 17.89 -5.14 -13.21
N GLU A 31 17.24 -4.10 -12.76
CA GLU A 31 17.31 -3.59 -11.38
C GLU A 31 16.17 -4.12 -10.53
N LEU A 32 16.41 -4.20 -9.24
CA LEU A 32 15.44 -4.59 -8.22
C LEU A 32 15.49 -3.55 -7.12
N ASP A 33 14.39 -2.81 -6.93
CA ASP A 33 14.23 -1.88 -5.84
C ASP A 33 13.53 -2.57 -4.67
N VAL A 34 14.18 -2.60 -3.52
CA VAL A 34 13.63 -3.20 -2.29
C VAL A 34 13.38 -2.08 -1.29
N PHE A 35 12.11 -1.81 -1.02
CA PHE A 35 11.70 -0.85 -0.02
C PHE A 35 11.63 -1.53 1.34
N VAL A 36 12.34 -0.97 2.30
CA VAL A 36 12.43 -1.52 3.65
C VAL A 36 12.06 -0.47 4.69
N GLN A 37 11.45 -0.92 5.76
CA GLN A 37 11.31 -0.16 6.99
C GLN A 37 12.37 -0.64 7.98
N ALA A 38 13.14 0.29 8.54
CA ALA A 38 14.11 0.02 9.59
C ALA A 38 13.90 0.99 10.74
N THR A 39 13.68 0.45 11.94
CA THR A 39 13.47 1.26 13.16
C THR A 39 14.42 0.82 14.27
N ASP A 40 14.66 1.71 15.21
CA ASP A 40 15.36 1.39 16.46
C ASP A 40 14.42 0.67 17.46
N ALA A 41 14.92 0.36 18.64
CA ALA A 41 14.16 -0.29 19.69
C ALA A 41 12.99 0.57 20.23
N GLN A 42 12.96 1.86 19.92
CA GLN A 42 11.91 2.81 20.27
C GLN A 42 10.94 3.06 19.12
N GLY A 43 11.08 2.34 18.01
CA GLY A 43 10.24 2.48 16.82
C GLY A 43 10.56 3.72 15.97
N GLN A 44 11.71 4.39 16.20
CA GLN A 44 12.09 5.54 15.40
C GLN A 44 12.83 5.12 14.14
N PRO A 45 12.59 5.77 12.99
CA PRO A 45 13.27 5.45 11.74
C PRO A 45 14.79 5.57 11.86
N ILE A 46 15.50 4.58 11.30
CA ILE A 46 16.97 4.55 11.25
C ILE A 46 17.45 5.15 9.94
N SER A 47 18.55 5.92 9.99
CA SER A 47 19.14 6.50 8.78
C SER A 47 19.75 5.43 7.86
N PRO A 48 19.76 5.66 6.52
CA PRO A 48 20.38 4.73 5.57
C PRO A 48 21.86 4.41 5.87
N ASP A 49 22.60 5.37 6.46
CA ASP A 49 23.99 5.16 6.83
C ASP A 49 24.14 4.14 7.96
N LEU A 50 23.23 4.15 8.93
CA LEU A 50 23.19 3.17 10.01
C LEU A 50 22.78 1.79 9.48
N VAL A 51 21.80 1.72 8.56
CA VAL A 51 21.41 0.47 7.89
C VAL A 51 22.60 -0.11 7.11
N ARG A 52 23.32 0.73 6.38
CA ARG A 52 24.54 0.33 5.65
C ARG A 52 25.63 -0.17 6.60
N ALA A 53 25.87 0.54 7.71
CA ALA A 53 26.85 0.16 8.71
C ALA A 53 26.52 -1.15 9.43
N ALA A 54 25.23 -1.47 9.55
CA ALA A 54 24.75 -2.75 10.10
C ALA A 54 25.06 -3.95 9.19
N GLY A 55 25.46 -3.72 7.94
CA GLY A 55 25.87 -4.78 7.02
C GLY A 55 24.69 -5.63 6.53
N VAL A 56 23.60 -4.98 6.16
CA VAL A 56 22.40 -5.64 5.60
C VAL A 56 22.76 -6.41 4.33
N GLU A 57 22.36 -7.66 4.26
CA GLU A 57 22.57 -8.54 3.12
C GLU A 57 21.23 -8.94 2.52
N LEU A 58 21.14 -8.97 1.19
CA LEU A 58 19.96 -9.37 0.45
C LEU A 58 20.16 -10.74 -0.18
N TYR A 59 19.18 -11.61 -0.02
CA TYR A 59 19.17 -12.97 -0.59
C TYR A 59 17.93 -13.17 -1.44
N LEU A 60 18.10 -13.84 -2.59
CA LEU A 60 17.03 -14.37 -3.43
C LEU A 60 17.05 -15.90 -3.32
N GLY A 61 16.18 -16.46 -2.49
CA GLY A 61 16.33 -17.84 -2.04
C GLY A 61 17.61 -17.99 -1.24
N ASP A 62 18.49 -18.91 -1.65
CA ASP A 62 19.79 -19.14 -1.00
C ASP A 62 20.95 -18.35 -1.64
N GLU A 63 20.68 -17.58 -2.70
CA GLU A 63 21.68 -16.82 -3.41
C GLU A 63 21.79 -15.40 -2.87
N LYS A 64 22.99 -15.02 -2.45
CA LYS A 64 23.28 -13.65 -2.03
C LYS A 64 23.35 -12.72 -3.24
N ILE A 65 22.49 -11.69 -3.22
CA ILE A 65 22.48 -10.68 -4.28
C ILE A 65 23.37 -9.49 -3.87
N PRO A 66 24.11 -8.89 -4.81
CA PRO A 66 24.85 -7.66 -4.52
C PRO A 66 23.89 -6.56 -4.03
N THR A 67 24.15 -6.05 -2.85
CA THR A 67 23.41 -4.89 -2.34
C THR A 67 23.95 -3.65 -3.04
N GLY A 68 23.08 -3.00 -3.80
CA GLY A 68 23.39 -1.75 -4.49
C GLY A 68 23.41 -0.53 -3.56
N ASN A 69 22.81 0.55 -3.99
CA ASN A 69 22.70 1.75 -3.18
C ASN A 69 21.63 1.60 -2.09
N ILE A 70 22.01 1.84 -0.84
CA ILE A 70 21.06 2.00 0.28
C ILE A 70 20.85 3.50 0.48
N GLY A 71 19.63 3.97 0.35
CA GLY A 71 19.27 5.37 0.46
C GLY A 71 17.88 5.59 1.01
N MET A 72 17.48 6.84 1.18
CA MET A 72 16.11 7.18 1.47
C MET A 72 15.25 6.89 0.23
N ALA A 73 14.10 6.27 0.42
CA ALA A 73 13.14 6.08 -0.64
C ALA A 73 12.56 7.45 -1.06
N ASN A 74 12.88 7.87 -2.28
CA ASN A 74 12.42 9.13 -2.87
C ASN A 74 11.52 8.90 -4.09
N GLU A 75 11.25 7.65 -4.42
CA GLU A 75 10.39 7.25 -5.52
C GLU A 75 8.95 7.70 -5.23
N PRO A 76 8.23 8.10 -6.27
CA PRO A 76 6.83 8.44 -6.15
C PRO A 76 6.01 7.29 -5.57
N ILE A 77 4.95 7.63 -4.86
CA ILE A 77 3.98 6.68 -4.32
C ILE A 77 2.72 6.73 -5.17
N CYS A 78 2.14 5.58 -5.48
CA CYS A 78 0.76 5.49 -5.94
C CYS A 78 -0.14 5.15 -4.75
N TYR A 79 -0.97 6.10 -4.36
CA TYR A 79 -2.02 5.87 -3.36
C TYR A 79 -3.24 5.29 -4.08
N VAL A 80 -3.49 4.03 -3.85
CA VAL A 80 -4.67 3.33 -4.36
C VAL A 80 -5.77 3.45 -3.31
N LEU A 81 -6.75 4.26 -3.57
CA LEU A 81 -7.86 4.56 -2.65
C LEU A 81 -9.06 3.68 -3.02
N ALA A 82 -9.45 2.79 -2.13
CA ALA A 82 -10.60 1.92 -2.29
C ALA A 82 -11.68 2.38 -1.30
N VAL A 83 -12.79 2.90 -1.82
CA VAL A 83 -13.82 3.58 -1.02
C VAL A 83 -15.11 2.79 -1.06
N ASP A 84 -15.53 2.32 0.10
CA ASP A 84 -16.86 1.77 0.27
C ASP A 84 -17.89 2.90 0.20
N ASN A 85 -18.54 3.00 -0.94
CA ASN A 85 -19.60 3.97 -1.16
C ASN A 85 -21.01 3.37 -1.00
N SER A 86 -21.13 2.17 -0.38
CA SER A 86 -22.41 1.62 0.07
C SER A 86 -22.87 2.22 1.41
N VAL A 87 -22.06 3.09 1.98
CA VAL A 87 -22.37 3.83 3.22
C VAL A 87 -23.35 4.96 2.97
N ASP A 88 -23.98 5.47 4.04
CA ASP A 88 -24.84 6.64 3.97
C ASP A 88 -24.10 7.91 3.53
N GLU A 89 -24.85 8.93 3.09
CA GLU A 89 -24.26 10.17 2.59
C GLU A 89 -23.47 10.95 3.65
N THR A 90 -23.78 10.77 4.95
CA THR A 90 -23.05 11.44 6.03
C THR A 90 -21.64 10.85 6.16
N THR A 91 -21.55 9.54 6.25
CA THR A 91 -20.30 8.78 6.27
C THR A 91 -19.48 9.03 5.00
N LEU A 92 -20.11 8.97 3.83
CA LEU A 92 -19.44 9.23 2.57
C LEU A 92 -18.86 10.65 2.48
N LYS A 93 -19.57 11.64 3.07
CA LYS A 93 -19.06 13.03 3.17
C LYS A 93 -17.79 13.09 4.02
N GLU A 94 -17.70 12.35 5.10
CA GLU A 94 -16.50 12.26 5.93
C GLU A 94 -15.34 11.62 5.18
N TYR A 95 -15.60 10.53 4.45
CA TYR A 95 -14.62 9.91 3.56
C TYR A 95 -14.10 10.90 2.51
N ARG A 96 -14.97 11.65 1.85
CA ARG A 96 -14.57 12.70 0.89
C ARG A 96 -13.67 13.75 1.53
N ILE A 97 -13.92 14.14 2.80
CA ILE A 97 -13.08 15.10 3.53
C ILE A 97 -11.70 14.51 3.81
N ALA A 98 -11.62 13.28 4.30
CA ALA A 98 -10.36 12.59 4.59
C ALA A 98 -9.53 12.40 3.31
N LEU A 99 -10.14 11.92 2.24
CA LEU A 99 -9.49 11.69 0.96
C LEU A 99 -8.95 12.99 0.34
N ARG A 100 -9.70 14.10 0.40
CA ARG A 100 -9.22 15.40 -0.08
C ARG A 100 -8.01 15.89 0.70
N ARG A 101 -7.95 15.64 2.01
CA ARG A 101 -6.78 15.98 2.84
C ARG A 101 -5.56 15.16 2.40
N LEU A 102 -5.72 13.86 2.20
CA LEU A 102 -4.65 12.97 1.70
C LEU A 102 -4.17 13.45 0.33
N ILE A 103 -5.08 13.68 -0.63
CA ILE A 103 -4.76 14.14 -1.98
C ILE A 103 -4.03 15.49 -1.95
N SER A 104 -4.42 16.38 -1.04
CA SER A 104 -3.77 17.69 -0.90
C SER A 104 -2.37 17.59 -0.27
N ALA A 105 -2.10 16.56 0.51
CA ALA A 105 -0.82 16.34 1.19
C ALA A 105 0.19 15.52 0.36
N LYS A 106 -0.25 14.89 -0.74
CA LYS A 106 0.61 14.06 -1.58
C LYS A 106 1.77 14.86 -2.21
N GLY A 107 2.87 14.19 -2.47
CA GLY A 107 3.98 14.76 -3.25
C GLY A 107 3.59 15.08 -4.69
N ALA A 108 4.31 16.01 -5.33
CA ALA A 108 3.99 16.47 -6.68
C ALA A 108 4.06 15.35 -7.75
N LYS A 109 4.86 14.32 -7.51
CA LYS A 109 5.03 13.17 -8.40
C LYS A 109 4.19 11.96 -7.99
N ASP A 110 3.58 12.00 -6.80
CA ASP A 110 2.75 10.91 -6.33
C ASP A 110 1.46 10.81 -7.14
N GLN A 111 1.02 9.59 -7.35
CA GLN A 111 -0.18 9.27 -8.10
C GLN A 111 -1.34 8.95 -7.15
N ILE A 112 -2.54 9.22 -7.61
CA ILE A 112 -3.80 8.75 -6.99
C ILE A 112 -4.51 7.84 -7.98
N MET A 113 -5.01 6.73 -7.48
CA MET A 113 -5.92 5.82 -8.17
C MET A 113 -7.14 5.64 -7.27
N LEU A 114 -8.36 5.64 -7.81
CA LEU A 114 -9.57 5.59 -7.01
C LEU A 114 -10.51 4.50 -7.49
N TYR A 115 -10.94 3.67 -6.54
CA TYR A 115 -11.97 2.64 -6.72
C TYR A 115 -13.18 2.92 -5.85
N THR A 116 -14.35 2.56 -6.35
CA THR A 116 -15.58 2.38 -5.54
C THR A 116 -15.78 0.91 -5.25
N LEU A 117 -16.38 0.58 -4.09
CA LEU A 117 -16.53 -0.80 -3.63
C LEU A 117 -18.00 -1.26 -3.57
N ALA A 118 -18.98 -0.37 -3.70
CA ALA A 118 -20.38 -0.73 -3.69
C ALA A 118 -20.71 -1.72 -4.83
N GLY A 119 -21.24 -2.90 -4.50
CA GLY A 119 -21.42 -3.96 -5.47
C GLY A 119 -20.11 -4.50 -6.02
N ASP A 120 -19.91 -4.41 -7.33
CA ASP A 120 -18.66 -4.78 -7.98
C ASP A 120 -17.66 -3.60 -7.93
N ALA A 121 -16.44 -3.86 -7.50
CA ALA A 121 -15.41 -2.82 -7.46
C ALA A 121 -15.14 -2.25 -8.84
N ALA A 122 -15.08 -0.93 -8.93
CA ALA A 122 -14.85 -0.21 -10.17
C ALA A 122 -13.77 0.85 -10.04
N CYS A 123 -12.83 0.88 -10.98
CA CYS A 123 -11.85 1.96 -11.09
C CYS A 123 -12.52 3.20 -11.65
N VAL A 124 -12.74 4.21 -10.80
CA VAL A 124 -13.37 5.49 -11.20
C VAL A 124 -12.35 6.56 -11.53
N LEU A 125 -11.09 6.35 -11.15
CA LEU A 125 -9.97 7.20 -11.54
C LEU A 125 -8.72 6.35 -11.74
N PRO A 126 -8.21 6.19 -12.96
CA PRO A 126 -6.90 5.58 -13.21
C PRO A 126 -5.77 6.39 -12.55
N ALA A 127 -4.60 5.75 -12.36
CA ALA A 127 -3.46 6.38 -11.71
C ALA A 127 -3.08 7.71 -12.38
N THR A 128 -3.08 8.78 -11.61
CA THR A 128 -2.80 10.15 -12.10
C THR A 128 -2.05 10.98 -11.07
N ILE A 129 -1.17 11.86 -11.53
CA ILE A 129 -0.54 12.91 -10.72
C ILE A 129 -1.42 14.15 -10.58
N ASP A 130 -2.48 14.28 -11.39
CA ASP A 130 -3.35 15.45 -11.41
C ASP A 130 -4.23 15.53 -10.15
N THR A 131 -3.82 16.39 -9.22
CA THR A 131 -4.53 16.65 -7.96
C THR A 131 -5.98 17.11 -8.22
N ARG A 132 -6.22 17.91 -9.27
CA ARG A 132 -7.56 18.44 -9.57
C ARG A 132 -8.47 17.33 -10.08
N ALA A 133 -7.97 16.46 -10.95
CA ALA A 133 -8.72 15.29 -11.41
C ALA A 133 -9.08 14.37 -10.22
N ALA A 134 -8.13 14.11 -9.31
CA ALA A 134 -8.34 13.30 -8.13
C ALA A 134 -9.41 13.89 -7.19
N VAL A 135 -9.34 15.20 -6.91
CA VAL A 135 -10.34 15.88 -6.08
C VAL A 135 -11.72 15.85 -6.74
N ASN A 136 -11.80 16.04 -8.06
CA ASN A 136 -13.07 15.99 -8.77
C ASN A 136 -13.68 14.58 -8.72
N ALA A 137 -12.88 13.52 -8.88
CA ALA A 137 -13.34 12.14 -8.78
C ALA A 137 -13.88 11.83 -7.37
N VAL A 138 -13.17 12.26 -6.31
CA VAL A 138 -13.65 12.10 -4.93
C VAL A 138 -14.95 12.87 -4.69
N ASN A 139 -15.10 14.06 -5.22
CA ASN A 139 -16.33 14.85 -5.07
C ASN A 139 -17.52 14.24 -5.84
N ALA A 140 -17.25 13.48 -6.89
CA ALA A 140 -18.25 12.81 -7.72
C ALA A 140 -18.68 11.43 -7.17
N LEU A 141 -18.10 10.96 -6.07
CA LEU A 141 -18.58 9.74 -5.42
C LEU A 141 -20.04 9.92 -4.99
N GLU A 142 -20.83 8.92 -5.19
CA GLU A 142 -22.26 8.89 -4.79
C GLU A 142 -22.52 7.71 -3.87
N SER A 143 -23.37 7.89 -2.87
CA SER A 143 -23.81 6.81 -1.98
C SER A 143 -24.66 5.80 -2.75
N GLN A 144 -24.42 4.52 -2.50
CA GLN A 144 -25.13 3.39 -3.09
C GLN A 144 -25.51 2.38 -2.00
N GLU A 145 -26.24 2.82 -0.99
CA GLU A 145 -26.55 2.07 0.24
C GLU A 145 -27.19 0.67 0.00
N GLU A 146 -27.83 0.46 -1.16
CA GLU A 146 -28.43 -0.83 -1.50
C GLU A 146 -27.43 -1.87 -2.02
N ASN A 147 -26.18 -1.49 -2.27
CA ASN A 147 -25.17 -2.32 -2.91
C ASN A 147 -24.02 -2.64 -1.94
N GLU A 148 -24.20 -3.66 -1.10
CA GLU A 148 -23.14 -4.10 -0.18
C GLU A 148 -21.85 -4.45 -0.92
N PRO A 149 -20.66 -4.07 -0.38
CA PRO A 149 -19.37 -4.35 -1.02
C PRO A 149 -18.98 -5.82 -0.86
N ASN A 150 -18.44 -6.40 -1.91
CA ASN A 150 -17.72 -7.66 -1.82
C ASN A 150 -16.21 -7.38 -1.71
N LEU A 151 -15.70 -7.20 -0.50
CA LEU A 151 -14.32 -6.78 -0.25
C LEU A 151 -13.28 -7.76 -0.79
N VAL A 152 -13.58 -9.07 -0.81
CA VAL A 152 -12.68 -10.10 -1.35
C VAL A 152 -12.57 -9.96 -2.87
N GLN A 153 -13.71 -9.80 -3.54
CA GLN A 153 -13.74 -9.57 -4.98
C GLN A 153 -13.08 -8.23 -5.34
N ALA A 154 -13.38 -7.18 -4.57
CA ALA A 154 -12.79 -5.86 -4.74
C ALA A 154 -11.25 -5.91 -4.66
N ALA A 155 -10.71 -6.55 -3.63
CA ALA A 155 -9.27 -6.73 -3.51
C ALA A 155 -8.70 -7.47 -4.73
N THR A 156 -9.34 -8.52 -5.20
CA THR A 156 -8.90 -9.27 -6.38
C THR A 156 -8.88 -8.40 -7.64
N ILE A 157 -9.93 -7.59 -7.86
CA ILE A 157 -10.01 -6.66 -9.00
C ILE A 157 -8.89 -5.63 -8.92
N ILE A 158 -8.72 -4.97 -7.78
CA ILE A 158 -7.70 -3.94 -7.57
C ILE A 158 -6.30 -4.50 -7.84
N TYR A 159 -6.00 -5.68 -7.32
CA TYR A 159 -4.69 -6.31 -7.53
C TYR A 159 -4.45 -6.68 -8.99
N ASN A 160 -5.46 -7.20 -9.69
CA ASN A 160 -5.34 -7.53 -11.10
C ASN A 160 -5.08 -6.27 -11.94
N ASP A 161 -5.83 -5.19 -11.70
CA ASP A 161 -5.64 -3.92 -12.39
C ASP A 161 -4.25 -3.34 -12.16
N ILE A 162 -3.76 -3.39 -10.90
CA ILE A 162 -2.40 -2.93 -10.58
C ILE A 162 -1.36 -3.80 -11.28
N ASN A 163 -1.56 -5.12 -11.31
CA ASN A 163 -0.63 -6.04 -11.97
C ASN A 163 -0.59 -5.82 -13.49
N GLU A 164 -1.74 -5.61 -14.12
CA GLU A 164 -1.83 -5.33 -15.57
C GLU A 164 -1.19 -3.99 -15.94
N ASN A 165 -1.28 -3.00 -15.05
CA ASN A 165 -0.77 -1.65 -15.26
C ASN A 165 0.54 -1.36 -14.51
N TYR A 166 1.21 -2.41 -14.01
CA TYR A 166 2.32 -2.30 -13.06
C TYR A 166 3.42 -1.32 -13.49
N GLN A 167 3.77 -1.30 -14.78
CA GLN A 167 4.83 -0.45 -15.34
C GLN A 167 4.44 1.03 -15.47
N SER A 168 3.14 1.33 -15.53
CA SER A 168 2.62 2.69 -15.63
C SER A 168 2.30 3.34 -14.29
N ILE A 169 2.28 2.53 -13.22
CA ILE A 169 1.99 2.97 -11.85
C ILE A 169 3.30 3.20 -11.12
N ALA A 170 3.36 4.25 -10.30
CA ALA A 170 4.53 4.58 -9.49
C ALA A 170 5.09 3.35 -8.74
N PRO A 171 6.43 3.23 -8.59
CA PRO A 171 7.05 2.01 -8.06
C PRO A 171 6.58 1.66 -6.65
N ARG A 172 6.42 2.66 -5.77
CA ARG A 172 5.85 2.46 -4.44
C ARG A 172 4.32 2.54 -4.50
N LYS A 173 3.64 1.53 -3.98
CA LYS A 173 2.18 1.44 -4.01
C LYS A 173 1.67 1.20 -2.60
N VAL A 174 0.62 1.92 -2.23
CA VAL A 174 -0.08 1.76 -0.95
C VAL A 174 -1.56 1.74 -1.23
N ILE A 175 -2.25 0.72 -0.72
CA ILE A 175 -3.70 0.63 -0.83
C ILE A 175 -4.33 1.07 0.49
N PHE A 176 -5.24 2.03 0.40
CA PHE A 176 -6.08 2.45 1.52
C PHE A 176 -7.53 2.09 1.19
N ALA A 177 -8.09 1.19 1.97
CA ALA A 177 -9.52 0.88 1.90
C ALA A 177 -10.25 1.59 3.05
N LEU A 178 -11.30 2.32 2.72
CA LEU A 178 -12.22 2.93 3.67
C LEU A 178 -13.54 2.17 3.58
N SER A 179 -13.94 1.52 4.67
CA SER A 179 -15.19 0.76 4.76
C SER A 179 -15.73 0.80 6.18
N GLU A 180 -17.03 0.68 6.34
CA GLU A 180 -17.64 0.48 7.66
C GLU A 180 -17.45 -0.95 8.15
N ALA A 181 -17.32 -1.11 9.49
CA ALA A 181 -17.10 -2.40 10.14
C ALA A 181 -18.37 -3.23 10.26
N GLY A 182 -19.19 -3.31 9.23
CA GLY A 182 -20.34 -4.22 9.17
C GLY A 182 -19.95 -5.68 8.93
N ASN A 183 -18.66 -5.98 8.79
CA ASN A 183 -18.19 -7.28 8.36
C ASN A 183 -18.06 -8.28 9.51
N THR A 184 -18.67 -9.43 9.33
CA THR A 184 -18.51 -10.58 10.21
C THR A 184 -17.04 -11.01 10.31
N ALA A 185 -16.64 -11.66 11.41
CA ALA A 185 -15.29 -12.21 11.62
C ALA A 185 -14.80 -13.08 10.44
N THR A 186 -15.71 -13.74 9.73
CA THR A 186 -15.42 -14.55 8.54
C THR A 186 -14.94 -13.69 7.37
N SER A 187 -15.53 -12.53 7.16
CA SER A 187 -15.14 -11.59 6.11
C SER A 187 -13.72 -11.03 6.38
N THR A 188 -13.41 -10.73 7.63
CA THR A 188 -12.08 -10.25 8.03
C THR A 188 -11.00 -11.30 7.82
N ALA A 189 -11.27 -12.57 8.15
CA ALA A 189 -10.33 -13.67 7.94
C ALA A 189 -10.09 -13.95 6.44
N LEU A 190 -11.15 -13.91 5.62
CA LEU A 190 -11.06 -14.04 4.17
C LEU A 190 -10.29 -12.87 3.54
N LEU A 191 -10.55 -11.64 3.98
CA LEU A 191 -9.85 -10.47 3.52
C LEU A 191 -8.36 -10.54 3.86
N GLY A 192 -8.02 -10.98 5.08
CA GLY A 192 -6.65 -11.22 5.50
C GLY A 192 -5.94 -12.27 4.66
N ALA A 193 -6.64 -13.35 4.26
CA ALA A 193 -6.09 -14.38 3.39
C ALA A 193 -5.84 -13.85 1.97
N VAL A 194 -6.78 -13.08 1.41
CA VAL A 194 -6.64 -12.45 0.08
C VAL A 194 -5.53 -11.40 0.09
N ALA A 195 -5.48 -10.55 1.12
CA ALA A 195 -4.43 -9.56 1.27
C ALA A 195 -3.05 -10.22 1.39
N LYS A 196 -2.95 -11.33 2.14
CA LYS A 196 -1.71 -12.09 2.27
C LYS A 196 -1.29 -12.76 0.95
N ASP A 197 -2.24 -13.35 0.21
CA ASP A 197 -1.97 -13.95 -1.09
C ASP A 197 -1.52 -12.88 -2.10
N ALA A 198 -2.21 -11.77 -2.14
CA ALA A 198 -1.88 -10.67 -3.03
C ALA A 198 -0.56 -9.98 -2.64
N ALA A 199 -0.31 -9.74 -1.36
CA ALA A 199 0.97 -9.23 -0.88
C ALA A 199 2.12 -10.19 -1.25
N SER A 200 1.91 -11.50 -1.18
CA SER A 200 2.92 -12.48 -1.57
C SER A 200 3.19 -12.54 -3.09
N ARG A 201 2.18 -12.22 -3.91
CA ARG A 201 2.30 -12.22 -5.38
C ARG A 201 2.85 -10.92 -5.93
N LEU A 202 2.41 -9.80 -5.37
CA LEU A 202 2.72 -8.45 -5.85
C LEU A 202 3.71 -7.71 -4.96
N ASN A 203 4.09 -8.31 -3.82
CA ASN A 203 4.93 -7.66 -2.78
C ASN A 203 4.41 -6.25 -2.42
N MET A 204 3.11 -6.15 -2.22
CA MET A 204 2.45 -4.88 -1.97
C MET A 204 1.58 -4.97 -0.71
N PRO A 205 1.81 -4.10 0.28
CA PRO A 205 1.00 -4.05 1.48
C PRO A 205 -0.41 -3.55 1.16
N LEU A 206 -1.39 -4.12 1.83
CA LEU A 206 -2.77 -3.64 1.85
C LEU A 206 -3.10 -3.16 3.27
N ASP A 207 -3.24 -1.85 3.42
CA ASP A 207 -3.71 -1.23 4.64
C ASP A 207 -5.23 -1.03 4.56
N ILE A 208 -5.96 -1.66 5.47
CA ILE A 208 -7.41 -1.54 5.55
C ILE A 208 -7.75 -0.69 6.76
N PHE A 209 -8.33 0.47 6.53
CA PHE A 209 -8.90 1.31 7.57
C PHE A 209 -10.38 1.03 7.66
N VAL A 210 -10.80 0.53 8.79
CA VAL A 210 -12.20 0.24 9.08
C VAL A 210 -12.70 1.30 10.04
N THR A 211 -13.74 2.03 9.69
CA THR A 211 -14.45 2.89 10.63
C THR A 211 -15.33 2.01 11.53
N VAL A 212 -15.19 2.18 12.82
CA VAL A 212 -16.02 1.50 13.82
C VAL A 212 -16.95 2.55 14.40
N ASP A 213 -18.25 2.34 14.32
CA ASP A 213 -19.20 3.14 15.07
C ASP A 213 -19.00 2.89 16.58
N ASP A 214 -18.91 3.99 17.34
CA ASP A 214 -18.85 3.98 18.82
C ASP A 214 -20.19 3.59 19.47
#